data_dea37a8805f05cdf08b34f7ef73f8ec5
#
_entry.id   dea37a8805f05cdf08b34f7ef73f8ec5
#
_cell.length_a   1.000
_cell.length_b   1.000
_cell.length_c   1.000
_cell.angle_alpha   90.00
_cell.angle_beta   90.00
_cell.angle_gamma   90.00
#
_symmetry.space_group_name_H-M   'P 1'
#
loop_
_entity.id
_entity.type
_entity.pdbx_description
1 polymer ?
#
loop_
_entity_poly.entity_id
_entity_poly.type
_entity_poly.pdbx_seq_one_letter_code
_entity_poly.pdbx_strand_id
1 'polypeptide(L)'
;MADKESLCYVYTQLPGTFEWVPCASLKVREMGAGAFQGTFTYGKRYLARKNVVALDPYHLKLTDKPLLFTKLKGIPGALRDTSPDAWGRRVIQARLEREEAALSEMDYLLNGPDDGAGSLRFGLSAQPPGPARPFNRTHQLKALTQAAQQLEETGKLPYEVLESLEPGTSMGGARPKVTVEDGHRLYLAKLPEKHDQHNMQRIEYATLELARAAGLQVCGARLESLGKLDALMLLRFDRDWNPDAHAYARHGPHHRRLAPVPRLRHRANAARVLRAARLGT
;
A
#
# COMPACT_ATOMS: atom_id res chain seq x y z
N MET A 1 17.39 -30.37 -8.86
CA MET A 1 16.13 -29.62 -9.07
C MET A 1 16.46 -28.50 -10.03
N ALA A 2 15.64 -28.27 -11.06
CA ALA A 2 15.88 -27.17 -11.98
C ALA A 2 15.76 -25.84 -11.25
N ASP A 3 16.69 -24.92 -11.48
CA ASP A 3 16.65 -23.56 -10.96
C ASP A 3 15.34 -22.89 -11.43
N LYS A 4 14.46 -22.52 -10.49
CA LYS A 4 13.23 -21.81 -10.82
C LYS A 4 13.56 -20.32 -10.97
N GLU A 5 13.33 -19.81 -12.18
CA GLU A 5 13.56 -18.41 -12.52
C GLU A 5 12.22 -17.70 -12.73
N SER A 6 12.07 -16.49 -12.17
CA SER A 6 10.91 -15.63 -12.33
C SER A 6 11.36 -14.24 -12.78
N LEU A 7 10.60 -13.62 -13.67
CA LEU A 7 10.87 -12.28 -14.21
C LEU A 7 9.63 -11.39 -14.07
N CYS A 8 9.83 -10.15 -13.62
CA CYS A 8 8.83 -9.10 -13.74
C CYS A 8 9.44 -7.80 -14.27
N TYR A 9 8.59 -6.97 -14.84
CA TYR A 9 8.90 -5.58 -15.18
C TYR A 9 8.43 -4.66 -14.08
N VAL A 10 9.21 -3.61 -13.85
CA VAL A 10 8.93 -2.58 -12.85
C VAL A 10 8.52 -1.31 -13.59
N TYR A 11 7.40 -0.74 -13.18
CA TYR A 11 6.91 0.54 -13.71
C TYR A 11 6.92 1.58 -12.61
N THR A 12 7.13 2.83 -12.99
CA THR A 12 7.05 3.98 -12.09
C THR A 12 6.26 5.12 -12.71
N GLN A 13 5.62 5.94 -11.89
CA GLN A 13 5.19 7.27 -12.30
C GLN A 13 6.30 8.26 -11.96
N LEU A 14 6.75 9.02 -12.97
CA LEU A 14 7.72 10.07 -12.76
C LEU A 14 7.08 11.29 -12.11
N PRO A 15 7.85 12.07 -11.35
CA PRO A 15 7.36 13.30 -10.73
C PRO A 15 6.65 14.22 -11.72
N GLY A 16 5.44 14.68 -11.34
CA GLY A 16 4.63 15.57 -12.17
C GLY A 16 3.99 14.91 -13.40
N THR A 17 4.01 13.58 -13.49
CA THR A 17 3.35 12.83 -14.58
C THR A 17 2.32 11.84 -14.03
N PHE A 18 1.39 11.42 -14.89
CA PHE A 18 0.38 10.38 -14.60
C PHE A 18 0.63 9.10 -15.41
N GLU A 19 1.61 9.15 -16.32
CA GLU A 19 1.96 8.03 -17.18
C GLU A 19 2.81 7.02 -16.42
N TRP A 20 2.47 5.74 -16.59
CA TRP A 20 3.29 4.64 -16.14
C TRP A 20 4.44 4.39 -17.12
N VAL A 21 5.66 4.43 -16.62
CA VAL A 21 6.86 4.25 -17.42
C VAL A 21 7.54 2.94 -17.01
N PRO A 22 7.80 2.02 -17.94
CA PRO A 22 8.63 0.86 -17.66
C PRO A 22 10.06 1.33 -17.33
N CYS A 23 10.49 1.13 -16.11
CA CYS A 23 11.78 1.64 -15.63
C CYS A 23 12.85 0.58 -15.47
N ALA A 24 12.46 -0.67 -15.18
CA ALA A 24 13.42 -1.74 -14.92
C ALA A 24 12.79 -3.13 -15.11
N SER A 25 13.63 -4.14 -15.00
CA SER A 25 13.22 -5.53 -14.80
C SER A 25 13.87 -6.09 -13.54
N LEU A 26 13.16 -7.01 -12.89
CA LEU A 26 13.66 -7.82 -11.78
C LEU A 26 13.54 -9.29 -12.15
N LYS A 27 14.66 -9.98 -12.16
CA LYS A 27 14.76 -11.43 -12.35
C LYS A 27 15.16 -12.04 -11.01
N VAL A 28 14.43 -13.05 -10.55
CA VAL A 28 14.76 -13.80 -9.32
C VAL A 28 14.94 -15.26 -9.64
N ARG A 29 16.08 -15.82 -9.24
CA ARG A 29 16.41 -17.24 -9.37
C ARG A 29 16.48 -17.86 -7.98
N GLU A 30 15.80 -18.97 -7.80
CA GLU A 30 15.93 -19.83 -6.63
C GLU A 30 17.07 -20.83 -6.89
N MET A 31 18.12 -20.78 -6.06
CA MET A 31 19.37 -21.51 -6.24
C MET A 31 19.46 -22.79 -5.39
N GLY A 32 18.35 -23.27 -4.85
CA GLY A 32 18.33 -24.38 -3.91
C GLY A 32 18.70 -24.00 -2.47
N ALA A 33 18.43 -24.91 -1.53
CA ALA A 33 18.66 -24.72 -0.10
C ALA A 33 18.11 -23.38 0.47
N GLY A 34 17.05 -22.83 -0.14
CA GLY A 34 16.45 -21.56 0.29
C GLY A 34 17.27 -20.31 -0.08
N ALA A 35 18.30 -20.46 -0.92
CA ALA A 35 19.08 -19.33 -1.42
C ALA A 35 18.42 -18.70 -2.66
N PHE A 36 18.48 -17.37 -2.75
CA PHE A 36 17.89 -16.60 -3.84
C PHE A 36 18.92 -15.62 -4.40
N GLN A 37 18.86 -15.42 -5.71
CA GLN A 37 19.60 -14.37 -6.40
C GLN A 37 18.64 -13.53 -7.22
N GLY A 38 18.54 -12.25 -6.87
CA GLY A 38 17.82 -11.24 -7.63
C GLY A 38 18.77 -10.43 -8.51
N THR A 39 18.36 -10.17 -9.74
CA THR A 39 19.07 -9.31 -10.69
C THR A 39 18.13 -8.19 -11.09
N PHE A 40 18.41 -6.98 -10.64
CA PHE A 40 17.66 -5.78 -11.03
C PHE A 40 18.42 -5.03 -12.12
N THR A 41 17.72 -4.64 -13.20
CA THR A 41 18.34 -3.94 -14.32
C THR A 41 17.44 -2.80 -14.80
N TYR A 42 17.96 -1.57 -14.78
CA TYR A 42 17.26 -0.43 -15.39
C TYR A 42 17.16 -0.58 -16.91
N GLY A 43 16.00 -0.17 -17.45
CA GLY A 43 15.81 -0.13 -18.89
C GLY A 43 16.63 0.97 -19.56
N LYS A 44 17.29 0.69 -20.70
CA LYS A 44 18.07 1.68 -21.45
C LYS A 44 17.24 2.92 -21.81
N ARG A 45 15.98 2.73 -22.25
CA ARG A 45 15.06 3.83 -22.57
C ARG A 45 14.69 4.67 -21.36
N TYR A 46 14.62 4.03 -20.17
CA TYR A 46 14.40 4.75 -18.92
C TYR A 46 15.59 5.62 -18.55
N LEU A 47 16.80 5.06 -18.61
CA LEU A 47 18.05 5.78 -18.31
C LEU A 47 18.31 6.96 -19.26
N ALA A 48 17.83 6.88 -20.50
CA ALA A 48 17.97 7.97 -21.48
C ALA A 48 17.01 9.14 -21.27
N ARG A 49 16.07 9.07 -20.31
CA ARG A 49 15.11 10.14 -20.03
C ARG A 49 15.79 11.33 -19.33
N LYS A 50 15.38 12.55 -19.67
CA LYS A 50 15.87 13.78 -19.00
C LYS A 50 15.43 13.87 -17.53
N ASN A 51 14.26 13.31 -17.20
CA ASN A 51 13.64 13.34 -15.87
C ASN A 51 13.76 11.99 -15.15
N VAL A 52 14.78 11.20 -15.46
CA VAL A 52 15.04 9.93 -14.81
C VAL A 52 15.32 10.12 -13.31
N VAL A 53 14.76 9.24 -12.48
CA VAL A 53 15.01 9.20 -11.03
C VAL A 53 15.41 7.79 -10.60
N ALA A 54 16.31 7.70 -9.62
CA ALA A 54 16.61 6.41 -8.99
C ALA A 54 15.43 5.95 -8.14
N LEU A 55 15.05 4.67 -8.22
CA LEU A 55 13.97 4.13 -7.37
C LEU A 55 14.39 4.08 -5.90
N ASP A 56 15.65 3.86 -5.65
CA ASP A 56 16.31 3.99 -4.35
C ASP A 56 17.73 4.54 -4.59
N PRO A 57 18.04 5.78 -4.15
CA PRO A 57 19.31 6.41 -4.42
C PRO A 57 20.49 5.71 -3.73
N TYR A 58 20.23 4.85 -2.74
CA TYR A 58 21.28 4.13 -2.02
C TYR A 58 21.57 2.75 -2.63
N HIS A 59 20.53 1.96 -2.90
CA HIS A 59 20.67 0.56 -3.32
C HIS A 59 20.32 0.31 -4.78
N LEU A 60 19.49 1.17 -5.41
CA LEU A 60 19.10 1.10 -6.82
C LEU A 60 19.57 2.35 -7.56
N LYS A 61 20.88 2.64 -7.47
CA LYS A 61 21.50 3.78 -8.18
C LYS A 61 21.31 3.64 -9.69
N LEU A 62 21.15 4.77 -10.38
CA LEU A 62 21.05 4.77 -11.84
C LEU A 62 22.34 4.23 -12.45
N THR A 63 22.23 3.10 -13.13
CA THR A 63 23.35 2.42 -13.82
C THR A 63 22.79 1.54 -14.93
N ASP A 64 23.57 1.35 -15.98
CA ASP A 64 23.30 0.41 -17.06
C ASP A 64 23.75 -1.04 -16.72
N LYS A 65 24.46 -1.19 -15.59
CA LYS A 65 24.90 -2.51 -15.12
C LYS A 65 23.83 -3.18 -14.26
N PRO A 66 23.71 -4.51 -14.34
CA PRO A 66 22.83 -5.27 -13.44
C PRO A 66 23.28 -5.13 -11.98
N LEU A 67 22.30 -4.93 -11.08
CA LEU A 67 22.50 -4.91 -9.64
C LEU A 67 22.05 -6.24 -9.05
N LEU A 68 22.89 -6.86 -8.23
CA LEU A 68 22.66 -8.19 -7.66
C LEU A 68 22.24 -8.11 -6.20
N PHE A 69 21.25 -8.93 -5.82
CA PHE A 69 20.68 -9.00 -4.48
C PHE A 69 20.53 -10.46 -4.04
N THR A 70 21.02 -10.79 -2.84
CA THR A 70 20.87 -12.13 -2.26
C THR A 70 20.04 -12.12 -0.98
N LYS A 71 19.91 -10.95 -0.33
CA LYS A 71 19.05 -10.75 0.84
C LYS A 71 17.58 -10.58 0.41
N LEU A 72 16.66 -10.72 1.37
CA LEU A 72 15.22 -10.50 1.16
C LEU A 72 14.65 -11.35 0.00
N LYS A 73 15.10 -12.60 -0.10
CA LYS A 73 14.76 -13.52 -1.23
C LYS A 73 15.07 -12.94 -2.61
N GLY A 74 16.16 -12.18 -2.74
CA GLY A 74 16.62 -11.57 -3.97
C GLY A 74 15.85 -10.31 -4.41
N ILE A 75 14.95 -9.78 -3.59
CA ILE A 75 14.14 -8.60 -3.93
C ILE A 75 14.72 -7.35 -3.23
N PRO A 76 15.06 -6.28 -3.97
CA PRO A 76 15.50 -5.02 -3.37
C PRO A 76 14.47 -4.46 -2.39
N GLY A 77 14.91 -3.86 -1.28
CA GLY A 77 14.05 -3.33 -0.22
C GLY A 77 12.97 -2.38 -0.75
N ALA A 78 13.34 -1.41 -1.58
CA ALA A 78 12.40 -0.45 -2.15
C ALA A 78 11.28 -1.09 -2.98
N LEU A 79 11.55 -2.22 -3.66
CA LEU A 79 10.53 -2.98 -4.37
C LEU A 79 9.67 -3.80 -3.39
N ARG A 80 10.31 -4.36 -2.37
CA ARG A 80 9.62 -5.15 -1.35
C ARG A 80 8.66 -4.31 -0.51
N ASP A 81 8.98 -3.05 -0.26
CA ASP A 81 8.12 -2.12 0.48
C ASP A 81 6.79 -1.84 -0.23
N THR A 82 6.69 -2.12 -1.53
CA THR A 82 5.44 -2.06 -2.29
C THR A 82 4.67 -3.39 -2.32
N SER A 83 5.28 -4.46 -1.80
CA SER A 83 4.62 -5.77 -1.70
C SER A 83 3.46 -5.72 -0.70
N PRO A 84 2.40 -6.49 -0.93
CA PRO A 84 1.28 -6.57 0.01
C PRO A 84 1.73 -6.95 1.42
N ASP A 85 1.10 -6.34 2.41
CA ASP A 85 1.26 -6.69 3.82
C ASP A 85 0.58 -8.03 4.17
N ALA A 86 0.59 -8.43 5.43
CA ALA A 86 0.02 -9.72 5.85
C ALA A 86 -1.48 -9.84 5.50
N TRP A 87 -2.25 -8.75 5.59
CA TRP A 87 -3.64 -8.73 5.15
C TRP A 87 -3.75 -8.91 3.63
N GLY A 88 -3.03 -8.11 2.87
CA GLY A 88 -3.02 -8.18 1.40
C GLY A 88 -2.58 -9.55 0.89
N ARG A 89 -1.62 -10.21 1.56
CA ARG A 89 -1.21 -11.58 1.22
C ARG A 89 -2.34 -12.58 1.41
N ARG A 90 -3.12 -12.50 2.49
CA ARG A 90 -4.31 -13.35 2.69
C ARG A 90 -5.36 -13.14 1.60
N VAL A 91 -5.59 -11.89 1.18
CA VAL A 91 -6.50 -11.59 0.07
C VAL A 91 -6.00 -12.22 -1.24
N ILE A 92 -4.69 -12.13 -1.55
CA ILE A 92 -4.10 -12.74 -2.75
C ILE A 92 -4.22 -14.26 -2.71
N GLN A 93 -3.92 -14.89 -1.56
CA GLN A 93 -4.06 -16.33 -1.38
C GLN A 93 -5.48 -16.80 -1.67
N ALA A 94 -6.48 -16.11 -1.10
CA ALA A 94 -7.88 -16.41 -1.35
C ALA A 94 -8.32 -16.20 -2.81
N ARG A 95 -7.82 -15.13 -3.46
CA ARG A 95 -8.12 -14.85 -4.88
C ARG A 95 -7.51 -15.86 -5.83
N LEU A 96 -6.32 -16.34 -5.53
CA LEU A 96 -5.61 -17.33 -6.34
C LEU A 96 -5.96 -18.77 -5.95
N GLU A 97 -6.75 -18.95 -4.89
CA GLU A 97 -7.06 -20.26 -4.30
C GLU A 97 -5.78 -21.09 -4.02
N ARG A 98 -4.73 -20.41 -3.52
CA ARG A 98 -3.43 -21.02 -3.27
C ARG A 98 -2.95 -20.74 -1.84
N GLU A 99 -2.41 -21.78 -1.21
CA GLU A 99 -1.75 -21.71 0.09
C GLU A 99 -0.49 -20.84 0.06
N GLU A 100 -0.11 -20.25 1.18
CA GLU A 100 1.08 -19.40 1.31
C GLU A 100 2.36 -20.13 0.82
N ALA A 101 2.52 -21.40 1.16
CA ALA A 101 3.67 -22.21 0.77
C ALA A 101 3.81 -22.42 -0.75
N ALA A 102 2.72 -22.22 -1.51
CA ALA A 102 2.69 -22.36 -2.95
C ALA A 102 2.95 -21.03 -3.70
N LEU A 103 3.10 -19.91 -2.97
CA LEU A 103 3.29 -18.57 -3.53
C LEU A 103 4.71 -18.05 -3.23
N SER A 104 5.37 -17.55 -4.24
CA SER A 104 6.65 -16.86 -4.13
C SER A 104 6.45 -15.36 -3.81
N GLU A 105 7.51 -14.68 -3.37
CA GLU A 105 7.48 -13.22 -3.23
C GLU A 105 7.18 -12.50 -4.55
N MET A 106 7.58 -13.10 -5.69
CA MET A 106 7.27 -12.58 -7.01
C MET A 106 5.77 -12.66 -7.32
N ASP A 107 5.11 -13.75 -6.89
CA ASP A 107 3.65 -13.87 -7.04
C ASP A 107 2.93 -12.77 -6.26
N TYR A 108 3.38 -12.43 -5.05
CA TYR A 108 2.81 -11.34 -4.28
C TYR A 108 3.06 -9.96 -4.90
N LEU A 109 4.23 -9.71 -5.48
CA LEU A 109 4.50 -8.46 -6.21
C LEU A 109 3.60 -8.31 -7.44
N LEU A 110 3.46 -9.38 -8.23
CA LEU A 110 2.67 -9.37 -9.48
C LEU A 110 1.17 -9.29 -9.25
N ASN A 111 0.68 -9.80 -8.12
CA ASN A 111 -0.73 -9.76 -7.73
C ASN A 111 -1.03 -8.67 -6.69
N GLY A 112 -0.06 -7.80 -6.41
CA GLY A 112 -0.23 -6.66 -5.52
C GLY A 112 -1.26 -5.65 -6.05
N PRO A 113 -1.74 -4.73 -5.18
CA PRO A 113 -2.77 -3.77 -5.55
C PRO A 113 -2.23 -2.74 -6.54
N ASP A 114 -3.10 -2.31 -7.44
CA ASP A 114 -2.82 -1.22 -8.38
C ASP A 114 -2.54 0.11 -7.67
N ASP A 115 -3.04 0.26 -6.46
CA ASP A 115 -2.94 1.44 -5.62
C ASP A 115 -1.94 1.29 -4.46
N GLY A 116 -1.00 0.35 -4.56
CA GLY A 116 0.07 0.14 -3.58
C GLY A 116 0.77 1.44 -3.16
N ALA A 117 1.46 1.43 -2.02
CA ALA A 117 2.18 2.61 -1.52
C ALA A 117 3.25 3.07 -2.53
N GLY A 118 3.43 4.39 -2.61
CA GLY A 118 4.41 5.00 -3.51
C GLY A 118 4.01 4.97 -4.98
N SER A 119 5.00 4.94 -5.86
CA SER A 119 4.87 5.14 -7.30
C SER A 119 5.27 3.92 -8.14
N LEU A 120 5.34 2.71 -7.57
CA LEU A 120 5.76 1.50 -8.27
C LEU A 120 4.57 0.58 -8.59
N ARG A 121 4.68 -0.12 -9.71
CA ARG A 121 3.83 -1.25 -10.12
C ARG A 121 4.68 -2.33 -10.78
N PHE A 122 4.13 -3.53 -10.86
CA PHE A 122 4.79 -4.70 -11.43
C PHE A 122 3.91 -5.37 -12.47
N GLY A 123 4.53 -6.06 -13.41
CA GLY A 123 3.80 -6.80 -14.45
C GLY A 123 4.70 -7.74 -15.25
N LEU A 124 4.08 -8.60 -16.04
CA LEU A 124 4.77 -9.60 -16.86
C LEU A 124 5.17 -9.07 -18.24
N SER A 125 4.73 -7.87 -18.63
CA SER A 125 5.01 -7.26 -19.93
C SER A 125 5.96 -6.07 -19.79
N ALA A 126 6.74 -5.76 -20.80
CA ALA A 126 7.48 -4.49 -20.88
C ALA A 126 6.57 -3.29 -21.21
N GLN A 127 5.32 -3.52 -21.57
CA GLN A 127 4.34 -2.46 -21.79
C GLN A 127 3.74 -2.04 -20.46
N PRO A 128 3.49 -0.72 -20.26
CA PRO A 128 2.85 -0.23 -19.03
C PRO A 128 1.50 -0.89 -18.80
N PRO A 129 1.10 -1.08 -17.54
CA PRO A 129 -0.21 -1.59 -17.22
C PRO A 129 -1.31 -0.64 -17.71
N GLY A 130 -2.46 -1.20 -18.05
CA GLY A 130 -3.65 -0.44 -18.41
C GLY A 130 -4.15 0.49 -17.30
N PRO A 131 -5.24 1.22 -17.54
CA PRO A 131 -5.81 2.12 -16.54
C PRO A 131 -6.13 1.37 -15.25
N ALA A 132 -5.96 2.06 -14.12
CA ALA A 132 -6.31 1.51 -12.82
C ALA A 132 -7.82 1.24 -12.73
N ARG A 133 -8.20 0.24 -11.93
CA ARG A 133 -9.63 -0.03 -11.63
C ARG A 133 -10.23 1.14 -10.84
N PRO A 134 -11.56 1.33 -10.90
CA PRO A 134 -12.23 2.29 -10.03
C PRO A 134 -12.00 1.94 -8.55
N PHE A 135 -11.78 2.96 -7.73
CA PHE A 135 -11.65 2.77 -6.30
C PHE A 135 -13.00 2.42 -5.66
N ASN A 136 -12.97 1.66 -4.57
CA ASN A 136 -14.13 1.46 -3.72
C ASN A 136 -14.67 2.81 -3.22
N ARG A 137 -15.95 2.85 -2.93
CA ARG A 137 -16.64 4.03 -2.40
C ARG A 137 -17.07 3.80 -0.94
N THR A 138 -17.28 4.89 -0.21
CA THR A 138 -17.68 4.85 1.20
C THR A 138 -18.93 3.99 1.45
N HIS A 139 -19.93 4.02 0.55
CA HIS A 139 -21.15 3.21 0.69
C HIS A 139 -20.91 1.70 0.62
N GLN A 140 -19.76 1.25 0.08
CA GLN A 140 -19.40 -0.17 -0.02
C GLN A 140 -18.73 -0.70 1.26
N LEU A 141 -18.34 0.17 2.21
CA LEU A 141 -17.58 -0.22 3.41
C LEU A 141 -18.24 -1.33 4.22
N LYS A 142 -19.58 -1.33 4.32
CA LYS A 142 -20.29 -2.38 5.06
C LYS A 142 -20.12 -3.75 4.40
N ALA A 143 -20.28 -3.84 3.09
CA ALA A 143 -20.09 -5.09 2.33
C ALA A 143 -18.63 -5.55 2.38
N LEU A 144 -17.66 -4.62 2.24
CA LEU A 144 -16.24 -4.90 2.34
C LEU A 144 -15.84 -5.41 3.74
N THR A 145 -16.47 -4.87 4.79
CA THR A 145 -16.25 -5.35 6.17
C THR A 145 -16.76 -6.78 6.35
N GLN A 146 -17.95 -7.08 5.85
CA GLN A 146 -18.52 -8.43 5.92
C GLN A 146 -17.64 -9.45 5.17
N ALA A 147 -17.16 -9.08 3.98
CA ALA A 147 -16.28 -9.93 3.19
C ALA A 147 -14.92 -10.13 3.88
N ALA A 148 -14.37 -9.10 4.50
CA ALA A 148 -13.13 -9.20 5.26
C ALA A 148 -13.28 -10.15 6.45
N GLN A 149 -14.37 -10.06 7.20
CA GLN A 149 -14.68 -10.96 8.32
C GLN A 149 -14.91 -12.40 7.85
N GLN A 150 -15.56 -12.59 6.71
CA GLN A 150 -15.72 -13.92 6.12
C GLN A 150 -14.38 -14.52 5.70
N LEU A 151 -13.49 -13.72 5.09
CA LEU A 151 -12.13 -14.17 4.77
C LEU A 151 -11.36 -14.62 6.02
N GLU A 152 -11.48 -13.87 7.12
CA GLU A 152 -10.85 -14.24 8.40
C GLU A 152 -11.34 -15.56 8.96
N GLU A 153 -12.64 -15.84 8.82
CA GLU A 153 -13.26 -17.05 9.36
C GLU A 153 -13.05 -18.29 8.49
N THR A 154 -13.15 -18.12 7.19
CA THR A 154 -13.24 -19.25 6.25
C THR A 154 -12.00 -19.41 5.37
N GLY A 155 -11.12 -18.42 5.35
CA GLY A 155 -10.02 -18.34 4.38
C GLY A 155 -10.48 -18.11 2.92
N LYS A 156 -11.78 -17.85 2.70
CA LYS A 156 -12.37 -17.68 1.37
C LYS A 156 -13.04 -16.32 1.22
N LEU A 157 -12.99 -15.77 0.03
CA LEU A 157 -13.73 -14.55 -0.33
C LEU A 157 -15.03 -14.90 -1.06
N PRO A 158 -16.13 -14.19 -0.78
CA PRO A 158 -17.32 -14.26 -1.61
C PRO A 158 -17.00 -13.84 -3.04
N TYR A 159 -17.54 -14.53 -4.03
CA TYR A 159 -17.29 -14.25 -5.45
C TYR A 159 -17.64 -12.80 -5.81
N GLU A 160 -18.73 -12.27 -5.27
CA GLU A 160 -19.26 -10.93 -5.54
C GLU A 160 -18.30 -9.80 -5.07
N VAL A 161 -17.41 -10.10 -4.14
CA VAL A 161 -16.46 -9.11 -3.59
C VAL A 161 -15.01 -9.37 -3.97
N LEU A 162 -14.74 -10.45 -4.72
CA LEU A 162 -13.38 -10.77 -5.18
C LEU A 162 -12.72 -9.62 -5.95
N GLU A 163 -13.50 -8.88 -6.73
CA GLU A 163 -13.02 -7.72 -7.48
C GLU A 163 -12.93 -6.45 -6.63
N SER A 164 -13.80 -6.32 -5.62
CA SER A 164 -13.90 -5.14 -4.77
C SER A 164 -12.90 -5.14 -3.62
N LEU A 165 -12.54 -6.33 -3.09
CA LEU A 165 -11.49 -6.51 -2.11
C LEU A 165 -10.15 -6.62 -2.83
N GLU A 166 -9.60 -5.49 -3.23
CA GLU A 166 -8.22 -5.48 -3.68
C GLU A 166 -7.29 -5.89 -2.54
N PRO A 167 -6.20 -6.63 -2.85
CA PRO A 167 -5.21 -6.95 -1.83
C PRO A 167 -4.76 -5.64 -1.20
N GLY A 168 -4.88 -5.54 0.10
CA GLY A 168 -4.60 -4.32 0.86
C GLY A 168 -3.28 -3.67 0.49
N THR A 169 -3.19 -2.38 0.74
CA THR A 169 -2.00 -1.59 0.46
C THR A 169 -0.79 -2.15 1.21
N SER A 170 0.41 -1.90 0.70
CA SER A 170 1.68 -2.19 1.38
C SER A 170 1.92 -1.32 2.65
N MET A 171 0.87 -0.70 3.22
CA MET A 171 1.00 0.22 4.36
C MET A 171 1.08 -0.47 5.74
N GLY A 172 1.46 -1.74 5.76
CA GLY A 172 1.80 -2.47 6.97
C GLY A 172 0.60 -2.94 7.82
N GLY A 173 0.70 -4.15 8.34
CA GLY A 173 -0.22 -4.70 9.31
C GLY A 173 -1.01 -5.92 8.84
N ALA A 174 -1.56 -6.65 9.83
CA ALA A 174 -2.33 -7.87 9.60
C ALA A 174 -3.85 -7.64 9.53
N ARG A 175 -4.31 -6.48 10.00
CA ARG A 175 -5.74 -6.15 10.10
C ARG A 175 -6.34 -5.77 8.75
N PRO A 176 -7.64 -6.05 8.53
CA PRO A 176 -8.35 -5.72 7.31
C PRO A 176 -8.30 -4.24 7.00
N LYS A 177 -7.95 -3.91 5.76
CA LYS A 177 -7.94 -2.54 5.25
C LYS A 177 -8.18 -2.51 3.75
N VAL A 178 -8.77 -1.43 3.27
CA VAL A 178 -9.05 -1.20 1.84
C VAL A 178 -8.83 0.26 1.48
N THR A 179 -8.54 0.54 0.21
CA THR A 179 -8.54 1.91 -0.29
C THR A 179 -9.95 2.30 -0.71
N VAL A 180 -10.38 3.49 -0.29
CA VAL A 180 -11.71 4.06 -0.57
C VAL A 180 -11.54 5.48 -1.08
N GLU A 181 -12.28 5.82 -2.12
CA GLU A 181 -12.38 7.19 -2.63
C GLU A 181 -13.64 7.89 -2.12
N ASP A 182 -13.48 9.10 -1.63
CA ASP A 182 -14.57 9.98 -1.22
C ASP A 182 -14.22 11.44 -1.59
N GLY A 183 -15.04 12.06 -2.44
CA GLY A 183 -14.86 13.45 -2.85
C GLY A 183 -13.47 13.78 -3.42
N HIS A 184 -12.95 12.99 -4.34
CA HIS A 184 -11.61 13.12 -4.92
C HIS A 184 -10.47 13.03 -3.90
N ARG A 185 -10.68 12.33 -2.78
CA ARG A 185 -9.67 12.00 -1.78
C ARG A 185 -9.59 10.49 -1.61
N LEU A 186 -8.38 9.99 -1.51
CA LEU A 186 -8.17 8.58 -1.21
C LEU A 186 -7.91 8.37 0.27
N TYR A 187 -8.62 7.42 0.83
CA TYR A 187 -8.49 7.00 2.22
C TYR A 187 -8.05 5.56 2.30
N LEU A 188 -7.22 5.27 3.28
CA LEU A 188 -7.04 3.91 3.77
C LEU A 188 -8.10 3.67 4.84
N ALA A 189 -9.09 2.85 4.54
CA ALA A 189 -10.12 2.46 5.49
C ALA A 189 -9.65 1.21 6.24
N LYS A 190 -9.46 1.32 7.56
CA LYS A 190 -9.20 0.19 8.46
C LYS A 190 -10.53 -0.35 8.95
N LEU A 191 -10.77 -1.62 8.68
CA LEU A 191 -12.04 -2.29 8.96
C LEU A 191 -11.97 -3.02 10.31
N PRO A 192 -13.10 -3.19 11.02
CA PRO A 192 -13.15 -3.96 12.24
C PRO A 192 -13.01 -5.46 11.95
N GLU A 193 -12.31 -6.17 12.81
CA GLU A 193 -12.28 -7.63 12.85
C GLU A 193 -13.48 -8.17 13.64
N LYS A 194 -13.93 -9.37 13.31
CA LYS A 194 -15.10 -9.96 13.97
C LYS A 194 -14.90 -10.19 15.47
N HIS A 195 -13.70 -10.53 15.87
CA HIS A 195 -13.35 -10.88 17.24
C HIS A 195 -12.78 -9.71 18.05
N ASP A 196 -12.89 -8.48 17.54
CA ASP A 196 -12.49 -7.29 18.29
C ASP A 196 -13.34 -7.17 19.58
N GLN A 197 -12.68 -7.23 20.73
CA GLN A 197 -13.33 -7.04 22.03
C GLN A 197 -13.64 -5.57 22.31
N HIS A 198 -12.93 -4.68 21.64
CA HIS A 198 -13.09 -3.22 21.73
C HIS A 198 -13.18 -2.62 20.34
N ASN A 199 -13.76 -1.44 20.23
CA ASN A 199 -13.76 -0.71 18.98
C ASN A 199 -12.36 -0.13 18.70
N MET A 200 -11.51 -0.96 18.06
CA MET A 200 -10.11 -0.61 17.77
C MET A 200 -10.00 0.63 16.88
N GLN A 201 -10.97 0.86 16.00
CA GLN A 201 -11.03 2.02 15.11
C GLN A 201 -11.22 3.32 15.90
N ARG A 202 -12.08 3.30 16.92
CA ARG A 202 -12.25 4.44 17.83
C ARG A 202 -11.03 4.68 18.70
N ILE A 203 -10.40 3.62 19.19
CA ILE A 203 -9.17 3.74 20.00
C ILE A 203 -8.05 4.36 19.16
N GLU A 204 -7.84 3.90 17.93
CA GLU A 204 -6.81 4.45 17.04
C GLU A 204 -7.16 5.91 16.67
N TYR A 205 -8.41 6.20 16.36
CA TYR A 205 -8.86 7.58 16.08
C TYR A 205 -8.58 8.52 17.26
N ALA A 206 -8.97 8.12 18.48
CA ALA A 206 -8.71 8.91 19.69
C ALA A 206 -7.20 9.11 19.93
N THR A 207 -6.38 8.10 19.64
CA THR A 207 -4.92 8.19 19.75
C THR A 207 -4.35 9.20 18.74
N LEU A 208 -4.85 9.23 17.51
CA LEU A 208 -4.46 10.21 16.49
C LEU A 208 -4.87 11.64 16.90
N GLU A 209 -6.07 11.82 17.46
CA GLU A 209 -6.51 13.12 17.97
C GLU A 209 -5.65 13.59 19.16
N LEU A 210 -5.28 12.66 20.05
CA LEU A 210 -4.36 12.97 21.16
C LEU A 210 -2.97 13.36 20.63
N ALA A 211 -2.44 12.64 19.65
CA ALA A 211 -1.17 12.97 19.01
C ALA A 211 -1.22 14.36 18.34
N ARG A 212 -2.33 14.70 17.66
CA ARG A 212 -2.56 16.03 17.07
C ARG A 212 -2.62 17.11 18.14
N ALA A 213 -3.33 16.86 19.25
CA ALA A 213 -3.40 17.78 20.39
C ALA A 213 -2.04 18.00 21.06
N ALA A 214 -1.16 16.98 21.02
CA ALA A 214 0.22 17.09 21.49
C ALA A 214 1.16 17.80 20.50
N GLY A 215 0.66 18.28 19.35
CA GLY A 215 1.44 19.01 18.33
C GLY A 215 2.16 18.14 17.33
N LEU A 216 1.89 16.83 17.28
CA LEU A 216 2.43 15.95 16.24
C LEU A 216 1.66 16.12 14.93
N GLN A 217 2.38 16.03 13.81
CA GLN A 217 1.74 15.95 12.51
C GLN A 217 1.20 14.53 12.28
N VAL A 218 -0.12 14.44 12.17
CA VAL A 218 -0.81 13.19 11.83
C VAL A 218 -1.66 13.39 10.58
N CYS A 219 -1.91 12.31 9.84
CA CYS A 219 -2.79 12.36 8.67
C CYS A 219 -4.22 12.76 9.08
N GLY A 220 -4.99 13.25 8.11
CA GLY A 220 -6.43 13.44 8.30
C GLY A 220 -7.09 12.09 8.62
N ALA A 221 -7.94 12.07 9.65
CA ALA A 221 -8.63 10.87 10.06
C ALA A 221 -10.10 11.19 10.36
N ARG A 222 -10.99 10.22 10.13
CA ARG A 222 -12.39 10.27 10.52
C ARG A 222 -12.92 8.85 10.75
N LEU A 223 -13.97 8.74 11.54
CA LEU A 223 -14.73 7.49 11.68
C LEU A 223 -15.90 7.49 10.72
N GLU A 224 -16.16 6.31 10.14
CA GLU A 224 -17.33 6.03 9.32
C GLU A 224 -18.15 4.96 10.03
N SER A 225 -19.41 5.26 10.36
CA SER A 225 -20.25 4.33 11.12
C SER A 225 -20.79 3.22 10.22
N LEU A 226 -20.63 1.98 10.68
CA LEU A 226 -21.13 0.76 10.05
C LEU A 226 -22.22 0.10 10.90
N GLY A 227 -23.02 0.87 11.59
CA GLY A 227 -24.02 0.43 12.57
C GLY A 227 -23.41 0.36 13.96
N LYS A 228 -23.21 -0.84 14.51
CA LYS A 228 -22.54 -1.04 15.83
C LYS A 228 -21.00 -0.96 15.74
N LEU A 229 -20.45 -1.01 14.56
CA LEU A 229 -19.02 -0.98 14.29
C LEU A 229 -18.66 0.32 13.56
N ASP A 230 -17.38 0.63 13.51
CA ASP A 230 -16.85 1.77 12.77
C ASP A 230 -15.72 1.32 11.84
N ALA A 231 -15.55 2.02 10.72
CA ALA A 231 -14.31 2.00 9.94
C ALA A 231 -13.50 3.27 10.24
N LEU A 232 -12.19 3.15 10.35
CA LEU A 232 -11.30 4.30 10.49
C LEU A 232 -10.76 4.69 9.12
N MET A 233 -11.15 5.86 8.65
CA MET A 233 -10.75 6.45 7.38
C MET A 233 -9.52 7.33 7.58
N LEU A 234 -8.36 6.90 7.08
CA LEU A 234 -7.10 7.66 7.13
C LEU A 234 -6.82 8.27 5.76
N LEU A 235 -6.73 9.60 5.69
CA LEU A 235 -6.41 10.29 4.44
C LEU A 235 -5.01 9.90 3.95
N ARG A 236 -4.94 9.38 2.73
CA ARG A 236 -3.66 9.03 2.10
C ARG A 236 -2.88 10.30 1.79
N PHE A 237 -1.66 10.31 2.23
CA PHE A 237 -0.75 11.44 2.03
C PHE A 237 0.11 11.30 0.76
N ASP A 238 0.09 10.12 0.17
CA ASP A 238 0.90 9.76 -1.00
C ASP A 238 0.10 9.88 -2.31
N ARG A 239 -1.07 10.52 -2.26
CA ARG A 239 -1.99 10.71 -3.39
C ARG A 239 -2.61 12.09 -3.38
N ASP A 240 -2.41 12.85 -4.44
CA ASP A 240 -3.08 14.13 -4.67
C ASP A 240 -3.92 14.07 -5.95
N TRP A 241 -5.18 14.50 -5.86
CA TRP A 241 -6.06 14.60 -7.02
C TRP A 241 -5.64 15.74 -7.93
N ASN A 242 -5.54 15.44 -9.21
CA ASN A 242 -5.35 16.46 -10.25
C ASN A 242 -6.62 16.55 -11.11
N PRO A 243 -7.34 17.69 -11.08
CA PRO A 243 -8.59 17.86 -11.82
C PRO A 243 -8.38 17.87 -13.33
N ASP A 244 -7.26 18.39 -13.83
CA ASP A 244 -7.00 18.49 -15.26
C ASP A 244 -6.69 17.12 -15.88
N ALA A 245 -5.99 16.26 -15.13
CA ALA A 245 -5.68 14.91 -15.58
C ALA A 245 -6.78 13.89 -15.20
N HIS A 246 -7.78 14.28 -14.40
CA HIS A 246 -8.77 13.36 -13.80
C HIS A 246 -8.11 12.12 -13.17
N ALA A 247 -6.99 12.31 -12.48
CA ALA A 247 -6.16 11.24 -11.93
C ALA A 247 -5.48 11.65 -10.63
N TYR A 248 -5.05 10.65 -9.86
CA TYR A 248 -4.25 10.86 -8.66
C TYR A 248 -2.76 10.85 -8.99
N ALA A 249 -2.07 11.96 -8.68
CA ALA A 249 -0.62 12.00 -8.65
C ALA A 249 -0.11 11.12 -7.50
N ARG A 250 0.95 10.36 -7.76
CA ARG A 250 1.60 9.48 -6.80
C ARG A 250 2.89 10.10 -6.32
N HIS A 251 3.06 10.15 -5.01
CA HIS A 251 4.29 10.65 -4.40
C HIS A 251 5.15 9.49 -3.92
N GLY A 252 6.33 9.36 -4.49
CA GLY A 252 7.36 8.48 -3.98
C GLY A 252 8.01 9.07 -2.71
N PRO A 253 8.81 8.30 -1.98
CA PRO A 253 9.44 8.72 -0.72
C PRO A 253 10.30 9.99 -0.84
N HIS A 254 10.73 10.34 -2.04
CA HIS A 254 11.57 11.52 -2.31
C HIS A 254 10.80 12.82 -2.53
N HIS A 255 9.46 12.82 -2.57
CA HIS A 255 8.67 14.01 -2.90
C HIS A 255 8.19 14.82 -1.71
N ARG A 256 8.39 14.36 -0.48
CA ARG A 256 8.07 15.18 0.70
C ARG A 256 9.23 16.12 1.03
N ARG A 257 9.09 17.39 0.69
CA ARG A 257 9.56 18.43 1.60
C ARG A 257 8.72 18.26 2.87
N LEU A 258 9.30 17.65 3.89
CA LEU A 258 8.73 17.73 5.24
C LEU A 258 8.50 19.21 5.53
N ALA A 259 7.26 19.64 5.62
CA ALA A 259 6.98 20.97 6.13
C ALA A 259 7.68 21.09 7.49
N PRO A 260 8.30 22.24 7.80
CA PRO A 260 9.00 22.40 9.06
C PRO A 260 8.04 22.08 10.21
N VAL A 261 8.44 21.19 11.11
CA VAL A 261 7.69 20.84 12.31
C VAL A 261 7.44 22.14 13.08
N PRO A 262 6.17 22.58 13.28
CA PRO A 262 5.92 23.75 14.11
C PRO A 262 6.46 23.49 15.51
N ARG A 263 7.27 24.40 16.05
CA ARG A 263 7.73 24.32 17.44
C ARG A 263 6.51 24.23 18.36
N LEU A 264 6.49 23.22 19.21
CA LEU A 264 5.49 23.02 20.26
C LEU A 264 5.19 24.34 21.01
N ARG A 265 4.01 24.91 20.74
CA ARG A 265 3.43 25.92 21.63
C ARG A 265 2.26 25.28 22.36
N HIS A 266 2.50 25.03 23.65
CA HIS A 266 1.58 25.03 24.78
C HIS A 266 0.73 23.83 25.19
N ARG A 267 0.90 23.56 26.49
CA ARG A 267 0.24 22.63 27.42
C ARG A 267 -1.30 22.77 27.60
N ALA A 268 -1.95 23.71 26.91
CA ALA A 268 -3.37 24.02 27.18
C ALA A 268 -4.39 23.06 26.52
N ASN A 269 -4.04 22.32 25.50
CA ASN A 269 -4.99 21.49 24.75
C ASN A 269 -5.18 20.06 25.29
N ALA A 270 -4.22 19.52 26.03
CA ALA A 270 -4.32 18.14 26.56
C ALA A 270 -5.49 17.96 27.55
N ALA A 271 -5.77 18.99 28.37
CA ALA A 271 -6.87 18.95 29.33
C ALA A 271 -8.26 18.96 28.68
N ARG A 272 -8.38 19.50 27.46
CA ARG A 272 -9.65 19.56 26.72
C ARG A 272 -10.03 18.23 26.11
N VAL A 273 -9.03 17.48 25.62
CA VAL A 273 -9.20 16.15 25.01
C VAL A 273 -9.56 15.10 26.07
N LEU A 274 -8.94 15.18 27.26
CA LEU A 274 -9.26 14.29 28.40
C LEU A 274 -10.68 14.51 28.94
N ARG A 275 -11.25 15.73 28.83
CA ARG A 275 -12.65 15.97 29.17
C ARG A 275 -13.63 15.40 28.16
N ALA A 276 -13.32 15.44 26.86
CA ALA A 276 -14.17 14.86 25.81
C ALA A 276 -14.21 13.32 25.87
N ALA A 277 -13.13 12.67 26.29
CA ALA A 277 -13.07 11.22 26.47
C ALA A 277 -13.88 10.70 27.69
N ARG A 278 -14.19 11.56 28.67
CA ARG A 278 -14.99 11.20 29.87
C ARG A 278 -16.50 11.35 29.69
N LEU A 279 -17.00 11.89 28.59
CA LEU A 279 -18.43 12.16 28.35
C LEU A 279 -19.09 11.13 27.40
N GLY A 280 -18.47 9.96 27.20
CA GLY A 280 -18.96 8.88 26.35
C GLY A 280 -19.05 7.53 27.05
N THR A 281 -19.54 7.52 28.31
CA THR A 281 -19.97 6.28 28.99
C THR A 281 -21.48 6.22 29.05
#